data_4d5d3ec498dfec9b9381c2436acb0345
#
_entry.id   4d5d3ec498dfec9b9381c2436acb0345
#
_cell.length_a   1.000
_cell.length_b   1.000
_cell.length_c   1.000
_cell.angle_alpha   90.00
_cell.angle_beta   90.00
_cell.angle_gamma   90.00
#
_symmetry.space_group_name_H-M   'P 1'
#
loop_
_entity.id
_entity.type
_entity.pdbx_description
1 polymer ?
#
loop_
_entity_poly.entity_id
_entity_poly.type
_entity_poly.pdbx_seq_one_letter_code
_entity_poly.pdbx_strand_id
1 'polypeptide(L)'
;LCELGPRGTGKSHIYNEVSPYAILLSGGQTTTANLFGRLNASPRHATSMERTGLVGNWDCVTFDEVAGMHFKDTNAIQILKGYMAGGTYARGRESFSADASLVFEGNINDSVHNVLKTTHLFDPFPPEFNEDSAFFDRIHCYLPGWEIPKMRSDLLTNHYGLITDCLSEFCKEMR
;
A
#
# COMPACT_ATOMS: atom_id res chain seq x y z
N LEU A 1 5.62 1.91 -2.58
CA LEU A 1 6.36 0.65 -2.58
C LEU A 1 5.50 -0.47 -3.14
N CYS A 2 6.09 -1.38 -3.92
CA CYS A 2 5.47 -2.64 -4.33
C CYS A 2 6.36 -3.79 -3.91
N GLU A 3 5.79 -4.80 -3.23
CA GLU A 3 6.48 -6.04 -2.86
C GLU A 3 5.70 -7.24 -3.35
N LEU A 4 6.22 -7.94 -4.34
CA LEU A 4 5.64 -9.18 -4.85
C LEU A 4 6.61 -10.34 -4.65
N GLY A 5 6.10 -11.48 -4.16
CA GLY A 5 6.96 -12.62 -3.87
C GLY A 5 6.18 -13.84 -3.40
N PRO A 6 6.87 -14.95 -3.10
CA PRO A 6 6.23 -16.17 -2.65
C PRO A 6 5.55 -16.01 -1.29
N ARG A 7 4.63 -16.91 -0.99
CA ARG A 7 3.98 -16.99 0.32
C ARG A 7 4.97 -17.40 1.41
N GLY A 8 4.75 -16.91 2.63
CA GLY A 8 5.51 -17.32 3.83
C GLY A 8 6.83 -16.56 4.05
N THR A 9 7.00 -15.40 3.45
CA THR A 9 8.13 -14.49 3.70
C THR A 9 7.86 -13.46 4.79
N GLY A 10 6.62 -13.37 5.31
CA GLY A 10 6.26 -12.47 6.39
C GLY A 10 5.83 -11.07 5.94
N LYS A 11 5.58 -10.84 4.65
CA LYS A 11 5.21 -9.53 4.09
C LYS A 11 4.13 -8.81 4.90
N SER A 12 2.94 -9.36 4.95
CA SER A 12 1.77 -8.75 5.62
C SER A 12 2.02 -8.50 7.11
N HIS A 13 2.80 -9.38 7.78
CA HIS A 13 3.18 -9.18 9.18
C HIS A 13 4.09 -7.96 9.33
N ILE A 14 5.12 -7.83 8.50
CA ILE A 14 6.05 -6.70 8.55
C ILE A 14 5.30 -5.38 8.39
N TYR A 15 4.46 -5.25 7.37
CA TYR A 15 3.75 -4.00 7.10
C TYR A 15 2.64 -3.69 8.12
N ASN A 16 2.14 -4.68 8.83
CA ASN A 16 1.22 -4.46 9.95
C ASN A 16 1.94 -3.99 11.22
N GLU A 17 3.19 -4.43 11.41
CA GLU A 17 3.95 -4.19 12.65
C GLU A 17 5.06 -3.13 12.51
N VAL A 18 5.29 -2.59 11.30
CA VAL A 18 6.38 -1.65 11.05
C VAL A 18 6.22 -0.33 11.80
N SER A 19 4.98 0.07 12.05
CA SER A 19 4.64 1.32 12.71
C SER A 19 3.27 1.23 13.38
N PRO A 20 3.09 1.86 14.57
CA PRO A 20 1.76 2.01 15.17
C PRO A 20 0.81 2.88 14.33
N TYR A 21 1.34 3.57 13.33
CA TYR A 21 0.59 4.40 12.36
C TYR A 21 0.42 3.73 11.01
N ALA A 22 0.62 2.43 10.92
CA ALA A 22 0.38 1.62 9.74
C ALA A 22 -1.00 0.96 9.77
N ILE A 23 -1.62 0.79 8.61
CA ILE A 23 -2.87 0.04 8.46
C ILE A 23 -2.77 -0.93 7.30
N LEU A 24 -3.21 -2.16 7.53
CA LEU A 24 -3.28 -3.21 6.53
C LEU A 24 -4.72 -3.38 6.03
N LEU A 25 -4.91 -3.31 4.72
CA LEU A 25 -6.18 -3.55 4.04
C LEU A 25 -6.22 -4.98 3.52
N SER A 26 -6.78 -5.89 4.30
CA SER A 26 -6.85 -7.31 3.94
C SER A 26 -7.64 -7.55 2.66
N GLY A 27 -7.09 -8.42 1.78
CA GLY A 27 -7.68 -8.75 0.49
C GLY A 27 -7.73 -7.58 -0.50
N GLY A 28 -6.96 -6.52 -0.25
CA GLY A 28 -6.88 -5.34 -1.12
C GLY A 28 -8.19 -4.57 -1.31
N GLN A 29 -9.27 -4.96 -0.62
CA GLN A 29 -10.59 -4.38 -0.83
C GLN A 29 -10.78 -3.10 -0.01
N THR A 30 -11.00 -2.01 -0.73
CA THR A 30 -11.36 -0.73 -0.10
C THR A 30 -12.24 0.08 -1.07
N THR A 31 -12.83 1.15 -0.54
CA THR A 31 -13.58 2.10 -1.36
C THR A 31 -12.81 3.40 -1.49
N THR A 32 -13.08 4.15 -2.56
CA THR A 32 -12.51 5.50 -2.73
C THR A 32 -12.82 6.39 -1.54
N ALA A 33 -14.01 6.26 -0.97
CA ALA A 33 -14.42 7.03 0.21
C ALA A 33 -13.67 6.64 1.48
N ASN A 34 -13.32 5.37 1.64
CA ASN A 34 -12.52 4.92 2.77
C ASN A 34 -11.06 5.38 2.62
N LEU A 35 -10.50 5.26 1.42
CA LEU A 35 -9.09 5.60 1.16
C LEU A 35 -8.84 7.11 1.18
N PHE A 36 -9.72 7.91 0.55
CA PHE A 36 -9.54 9.33 0.30
C PHE A 36 -10.58 10.25 0.95
N GLY A 37 -11.48 9.71 1.76
CA GLY A 37 -12.58 10.46 2.36
C GLY A 37 -13.84 10.52 1.49
N ARG A 38 -14.95 10.91 2.12
CA ARG A 38 -16.25 11.03 1.47
C ARG A 38 -16.35 12.29 0.62
N LEU A 39 -17.08 12.20 -0.49
CA LEU A 39 -17.43 13.38 -1.29
C LEU A 39 -18.29 14.35 -0.46
N ASN A 40 -17.91 15.63 -0.48
CA ASN A 40 -18.65 16.70 0.19
C ASN A 40 -18.89 16.46 1.70
N ALA A 41 -17.93 15.81 2.39
CA ALA A 41 -17.99 15.67 3.84
C ALA A 41 -18.03 17.04 4.51
N SER A 42 -19.04 17.23 5.39
CA SER A 42 -19.23 18.54 6.04
C SER A 42 -18.07 18.88 6.97
N PRO A 43 -17.39 20.02 6.81
CA PRO A 43 -16.31 20.41 7.71
C PRO A 43 -16.72 20.56 9.17
N ARG A 44 -18.02 20.78 9.44
CA ARG A 44 -18.54 21.00 10.80
C ARG A 44 -18.97 19.73 11.51
N HIS A 45 -19.31 18.67 10.77
CA HIS A 45 -19.95 17.47 11.33
C HIS A 45 -19.21 16.17 10.99
N ALA A 46 -18.36 16.17 9.96
CA ALA A 46 -17.59 14.99 9.58
C ALA A 46 -16.32 14.85 10.42
N THR A 47 -16.00 13.62 10.77
CA THR A 47 -14.71 13.26 11.40
C THR A 47 -13.55 13.47 10.44
N SER A 48 -12.31 13.52 10.96
CA SER A 48 -11.10 13.56 10.13
C SER A 48 -11.09 12.40 9.11
N MET A 49 -11.39 11.18 9.58
CA MET A 49 -11.45 9.99 8.73
C MET A 49 -12.48 10.11 7.60
N GLU A 50 -13.65 10.70 7.87
CA GLU A 50 -14.67 10.91 6.84
C GLU A 50 -14.27 11.97 5.81
N ARG A 51 -13.44 12.94 6.20
CA ARG A 51 -12.98 14.01 5.32
C ARG A 51 -11.77 13.61 4.48
N THR A 52 -10.76 13.01 5.08
CA THR A 52 -9.45 12.78 4.46
C THR A 52 -9.14 11.30 4.20
N GLY A 53 -9.97 10.39 4.71
CA GLY A 53 -9.80 8.95 4.52
C GLY A 53 -8.55 8.39 5.20
N LEU A 54 -8.17 7.18 4.82
CA LEU A 54 -7.00 6.50 5.37
C LEU A 54 -5.71 7.27 5.11
N VAL A 55 -5.51 7.77 3.89
CA VAL A 55 -4.27 8.47 3.53
C VAL A 55 -4.03 9.77 4.30
N GLY A 56 -5.07 10.38 4.83
CA GLY A 56 -4.96 11.58 5.67
C GLY A 56 -4.85 11.30 7.17
N ASN A 57 -4.90 10.03 7.60
CA ASN A 57 -4.94 9.67 9.02
C ASN A 57 -3.91 8.59 9.41
N TRP A 58 -3.22 7.99 8.45
CA TRP A 58 -2.21 6.96 8.66
C TRP A 58 -0.92 7.31 7.94
N ASP A 59 0.21 6.89 8.46
CA ASP A 59 1.53 7.11 7.83
C ASP A 59 1.84 6.07 6.76
N CYS A 60 1.26 4.88 6.90
CA CYS A 60 1.43 3.78 5.95
C CYS A 60 0.10 3.07 5.70
N VAL A 61 -0.30 2.96 4.45
CA VAL A 61 -1.50 2.22 4.01
C VAL A 61 -1.05 1.09 3.10
N THR A 62 -1.22 -0.13 3.57
CA THR A 62 -0.81 -1.34 2.86
C THR A 62 -2.00 -2.06 2.27
N PHE A 63 -1.96 -2.33 0.98
CA PHE A 63 -2.89 -3.19 0.28
C PHE A 63 -2.33 -4.61 0.29
N ASP A 64 -2.86 -5.43 1.19
CA ASP A 64 -2.55 -6.86 1.27
C ASP A 64 -3.32 -7.61 0.17
N GLU A 65 -2.64 -8.47 -0.57
CA GLU A 65 -3.20 -9.24 -1.68
C GLU A 65 -3.67 -8.35 -2.86
N VAL A 66 -2.73 -7.72 -3.57
CA VAL A 66 -3.06 -6.85 -4.72
C VAL A 66 -3.95 -7.51 -5.77
N ALA A 67 -3.93 -8.85 -5.89
CA ALA A 67 -4.81 -9.59 -6.78
C ALA A 67 -6.30 -9.41 -6.47
N GLY A 68 -6.64 -9.10 -5.22
CA GLY A 68 -8.00 -8.79 -4.77
C GLY A 68 -8.36 -7.32 -4.84
N MET A 69 -7.43 -6.46 -5.24
CA MET A 69 -7.60 -5.02 -5.26
C MET A 69 -8.63 -4.62 -6.31
N HIS A 70 -9.76 -4.08 -5.87
CA HIS A 70 -10.83 -3.69 -6.77
C HIS A 70 -11.55 -2.44 -6.26
N PHE A 71 -11.70 -1.46 -7.15
CA PHE A 71 -12.48 -0.25 -6.88
C PHE A 71 -13.77 -0.25 -7.72
N LYS A 72 -14.91 -0.06 -7.05
CA LYS A 72 -16.19 0.09 -7.76
C LYS A 72 -16.28 1.41 -8.53
N ASP A 73 -15.52 2.40 -8.12
CA ASP A 73 -15.49 3.73 -8.73
C ASP A 73 -14.35 3.79 -9.74
N THR A 74 -14.67 3.98 -10.99
CA THR A 74 -13.69 4.10 -12.09
C THR A 74 -12.73 5.26 -11.92
N ASN A 75 -13.09 6.28 -11.13
CA ASN A 75 -12.21 7.41 -10.84
C ASN A 75 -11.18 7.11 -9.75
N ALA A 76 -11.34 6.01 -9.00
CA ALA A 76 -10.46 5.70 -7.88
C ALA A 76 -9.00 5.58 -8.29
N ILE A 77 -8.72 4.89 -9.40
CA ILE A 77 -7.37 4.73 -9.94
C ILE A 77 -6.77 6.07 -10.36
N GLN A 78 -7.58 6.97 -10.92
CA GLN A 78 -7.11 8.31 -11.31
C GLN A 78 -6.75 9.16 -10.08
N ILE A 79 -7.56 9.10 -9.02
CA ILE A 79 -7.29 9.78 -7.74
C ILE A 79 -6.02 9.20 -7.12
N LEU A 80 -5.90 7.88 -7.11
CA LEU A 80 -4.73 7.15 -6.60
C LEU A 80 -3.44 7.57 -7.33
N LYS A 81 -3.47 7.62 -8.67
CA LYS A 81 -2.33 8.10 -9.47
C LYS A 81 -1.98 9.55 -9.16
N GLY A 82 -2.97 10.43 -9.01
CA GLY A 82 -2.76 11.82 -8.63
C GLY A 82 -2.06 11.94 -7.28
N TYR A 83 -2.56 11.18 -6.31
CA TYR A 83 -1.96 11.12 -4.97
C TYR A 83 -0.52 10.58 -4.99
N MET A 84 -0.27 9.48 -5.70
CA MET A 84 1.08 8.89 -5.82
C MET A 84 2.09 9.85 -6.48
N ALA A 85 1.62 10.72 -7.37
CA ALA A 85 2.47 11.68 -8.09
C ALA A 85 2.82 12.92 -7.25
N GLY A 86 1.91 13.41 -6.40
CA GLY A 86 2.08 14.71 -5.78
C GLY A 86 1.61 14.82 -4.33
N GLY A 87 1.22 13.72 -3.67
CA GLY A 87 0.72 13.73 -2.29
C GLY A 87 -0.60 14.49 -2.12
N THR A 88 -1.28 14.82 -3.23
CA THR A 88 -2.52 15.60 -3.21
C THR A 88 -3.66 14.86 -3.91
N TYR A 89 -4.87 15.08 -3.44
CA TYR A 89 -6.07 14.51 -4.03
C TYR A 89 -7.29 15.41 -3.83
N ALA A 90 -8.23 15.34 -4.75
CA ALA A 90 -9.46 16.12 -4.70
C ALA A 90 -10.66 15.24 -4.27
N ARG A 91 -11.51 15.80 -3.40
CA ARG A 91 -12.79 15.20 -3.03
C ARG A 91 -13.91 16.25 -3.12
N GLY A 92 -14.72 16.12 -4.16
CA GLY A 92 -15.74 17.11 -4.47
C GLY A 92 -15.12 18.46 -4.83
N ARG A 93 -15.35 19.47 -4.00
CA ARG A 93 -14.84 20.84 -4.21
C ARG A 93 -13.56 21.14 -3.42
N GLU A 94 -13.14 20.22 -2.56
CA GLU A 94 -11.97 20.40 -1.69
C GLU A 94 -10.78 19.62 -2.23
N SER A 95 -9.59 20.17 -2.02
CA SER A 95 -8.30 19.51 -2.27
C SER A 95 -7.58 19.29 -0.95
N PHE A 96 -7.02 18.12 -0.79
CA PHE A 96 -6.28 17.70 0.40
C PHE A 96 -4.86 17.32 0.04
N SER A 97 -3.93 17.52 0.97
CA SER A 97 -2.60 16.93 0.94
C SER A 97 -2.47 15.90 2.06
N ALA A 98 -1.70 14.86 1.82
CA ALA A 98 -1.39 13.84 2.81
C ALA A 98 -0.01 13.24 2.52
N ASP A 99 0.58 12.62 3.55
CA ASP A 99 1.96 12.10 3.48
C ASP A 99 2.02 10.56 3.65
N ALA A 100 0.86 9.89 3.62
CA ALA A 100 0.83 8.44 3.76
C ALA A 100 1.61 7.74 2.65
N SER A 101 2.48 6.83 3.02
CA SER A 101 3.10 5.90 2.10
C SER A 101 2.10 4.82 1.69
N LEU A 102 2.07 4.47 0.41
CA LEU A 102 1.28 3.37 -0.10
C LEU A 102 2.17 2.16 -0.35
N VAL A 103 1.74 1.00 0.16
CA VAL A 103 2.39 -0.28 -0.05
C VAL A 103 1.42 -1.21 -0.76
N PHE A 104 1.90 -1.85 -1.80
CA PHE A 104 1.17 -2.85 -2.58
C PHE A 104 1.90 -4.17 -2.43
N GLU A 105 1.27 -5.14 -1.77
CA GLU A 105 1.85 -6.47 -1.60
C GLU A 105 1.01 -7.56 -2.21
N GLY A 106 1.66 -8.61 -2.67
CA GLY A 106 0.97 -9.72 -3.29
C GLY A 106 1.85 -10.95 -3.49
N ASN A 107 1.21 -12.00 -4.01
CA ASN A 107 1.86 -13.27 -4.22
C ASN A 107 2.16 -13.50 -5.70
N ILE A 108 3.39 -13.92 -5.98
CA ILE A 108 3.77 -14.53 -7.25
C ILE A 108 3.65 -16.05 -7.08
N ASN A 109 2.80 -16.68 -7.87
CA ASN A 109 2.48 -18.10 -7.75
C ASN A 109 3.40 -19.01 -8.59
N ASP A 110 4.24 -18.45 -9.44
CA ASP A 110 5.20 -19.17 -10.28
C ASP A 110 6.62 -18.64 -10.06
N SER A 111 7.60 -19.31 -10.64
CA SER A 111 8.98 -18.82 -10.62
C SER A 111 9.09 -17.51 -11.39
N VAL A 112 9.88 -16.57 -10.90
CA VAL A 112 10.12 -15.27 -11.58
C VAL A 112 10.58 -15.47 -13.02
N HIS A 113 11.41 -16.51 -13.27
CA HIS A 113 11.89 -16.83 -14.59
C HIS A 113 10.74 -17.20 -15.56
N ASN A 114 9.74 -17.93 -15.10
CA ASN A 114 8.56 -18.26 -15.90
C ASN A 114 7.68 -17.04 -16.11
N VAL A 115 7.45 -16.25 -15.06
CA VAL A 115 6.66 -15.02 -15.12
C VAL A 115 7.24 -14.07 -16.18
N LEU A 116 8.55 -13.83 -16.17
CA LEU A 116 9.21 -12.96 -17.13
C LEU A 116 9.20 -13.48 -18.59
N LYS A 117 8.98 -14.78 -18.79
CA LYS A 117 8.83 -15.36 -20.13
C LYS A 117 7.43 -15.26 -20.70
N THR A 118 6.42 -15.23 -19.83
CA THR A 118 5.01 -15.34 -20.21
C THR A 118 4.25 -14.03 -20.05
N THR A 119 4.64 -13.23 -19.06
CA THR A 119 3.94 -12.00 -18.65
C THR A 119 4.94 -10.93 -18.17
N HIS A 120 4.64 -10.27 -17.07
CA HIS A 120 5.50 -9.26 -16.43
C HIS A 120 5.37 -9.30 -14.90
N LEU A 121 6.27 -8.61 -14.19
CA LEU A 121 6.34 -8.65 -12.72
C LEU A 121 5.12 -8.05 -12.02
N PHE A 122 4.30 -7.25 -12.68
CA PHE A 122 3.06 -6.70 -12.15
C PHE A 122 1.81 -7.51 -12.52
N ASP A 123 1.97 -8.68 -13.15
CA ASP A 123 0.88 -9.59 -13.51
C ASP A 123 -0.11 -9.91 -12.37
N PRO A 124 0.32 -9.99 -11.08
CA PRO A 124 -0.62 -10.18 -9.98
C PRO A 124 -1.64 -9.06 -9.76
N PHE A 125 -1.45 -7.88 -10.31
CA PHE A 125 -2.44 -6.80 -10.23
C PHE A 125 -3.67 -7.09 -11.11
N PRO A 126 -4.86 -6.62 -10.72
CA PRO A 126 -6.06 -6.74 -11.55
C PRO A 126 -5.93 -6.07 -12.92
N PRO A 127 -6.71 -6.51 -13.93
CA PRO A 127 -6.63 -5.98 -15.29
C PRO A 127 -6.76 -4.46 -15.40
N GLU A 128 -7.62 -3.85 -14.58
CA GLU A 128 -7.81 -2.39 -14.57
C GLU A 128 -6.56 -1.60 -14.22
N PHE A 129 -5.59 -2.21 -13.53
CA PHE A 129 -4.28 -1.62 -13.27
C PHE A 129 -3.28 -1.99 -14.35
N ASN A 130 -3.31 -3.24 -14.83
CA ASN A 130 -2.37 -3.74 -15.83
C ASN A 130 -2.52 -3.05 -17.18
N GLU A 131 -3.69 -2.51 -17.48
CA GLU A 131 -3.95 -1.71 -18.69
C GLU A 131 -3.46 -0.25 -18.57
N ASP A 132 -3.03 0.18 -17.38
CA ASP A 132 -2.62 1.56 -17.08
C ASP A 132 -1.15 1.65 -16.68
N SER A 133 -0.26 1.74 -17.67
CA SER A 133 1.20 1.88 -17.44
C SER A 133 1.55 3.08 -16.56
N ALA A 134 0.76 4.15 -16.61
CA ALA A 134 0.99 5.35 -15.83
C ALA A 134 0.78 5.12 -14.31
N PHE A 135 0.05 4.08 -13.90
CA PHE A 135 -0.01 3.68 -12.50
C PHE A 135 1.33 3.10 -12.04
N PHE A 136 1.90 2.20 -12.81
CA PHE A 136 3.17 1.54 -12.46
C PHE A 136 4.36 2.51 -12.49
N ASP A 137 4.37 3.50 -13.37
CA ASP A 137 5.39 4.55 -13.42
C ASP A 137 5.49 5.37 -12.12
N ARG A 138 4.43 5.34 -11.29
CA ARG A 138 4.37 6.03 -10.00
C ARG A 138 4.79 5.16 -8.81
N ILE A 139 5.17 3.93 -9.06
CA ILE A 139 5.73 3.06 -8.03
C ILE A 139 7.21 3.39 -7.86
N HIS A 140 7.55 4.06 -6.77
CA HIS A 140 8.91 4.56 -6.51
C HIS A 140 9.92 3.45 -6.17
N CYS A 141 9.45 2.31 -5.68
CA CYS A 141 10.31 1.21 -5.27
C CYS A 141 9.59 -0.12 -5.51
N TYR A 142 10.29 -1.05 -6.13
CA TYR A 142 9.86 -2.45 -6.23
C TYR A 142 10.82 -3.32 -5.41
N LEU A 143 10.30 -3.98 -4.38
CA LEU A 143 11.04 -4.92 -3.56
C LEU A 143 10.83 -6.34 -4.09
N PRO A 144 11.89 -7.04 -4.52
CA PRO A 144 11.78 -8.41 -5.02
C PRO A 144 11.57 -9.39 -3.86
N GLY A 145 10.31 -9.59 -3.46
CA GLY A 145 9.95 -10.44 -2.33
C GLY A 145 10.37 -11.91 -2.49
N TRP A 146 10.74 -12.35 -3.69
CA TRP A 146 11.30 -13.68 -3.93
C TRP A 146 12.75 -13.82 -3.46
N GLU A 147 13.47 -12.73 -3.22
CA GLU A 147 14.81 -12.74 -2.65
C GLU A 147 14.78 -12.80 -1.11
N ILE A 148 13.62 -12.54 -0.51
CA ILE A 148 13.43 -12.64 0.93
C ILE A 148 13.23 -14.11 1.30
N PRO A 149 14.06 -14.66 2.20
CA PRO A 149 13.93 -16.05 2.63
C PRO A 149 12.61 -16.27 3.37
N LYS A 150 12.01 -17.45 3.17
CA LYS A 150 10.86 -17.85 3.98
C LYS A 150 11.25 -17.89 5.46
N MET A 151 10.32 -17.46 6.32
CA MET A 151 10.52 -17.50 7.77
C MET A 151 10.85 -18.91 8.26
N ARG A 152 11.94 -19.02 9.00
CA ARG A 152 12.44 -20.25 9.61
C ARG A 152 12.92 -19.96 11.03
N SER A 153 12.94 -20.97 11.87
CA SER A 153 13.34 -20.82 13.28
C SER A 153 14.78 -20.33 13.47
N ASP A 154 15.67 -20.65 12.51
CA ASP A 154 17.07 -20.19 12.52
C ASP A 154 17.24 -18.70 12.20
N LEU A 155 16.20 -18.04 11.66
CA LEU A 155 16.17 -16.59 11.43
C LEU A 155 15.65 -15.81 12.65
N LEU A 156 15.13 -16.50 13.67
CA LEU A 156 14.67 -15.87 14.90
C LEU A 156 15.82 -15.76 15.90
N THR A 157 15.91 -14.62 16.56
CA THR A 157 16.94 -14.38 17.58
C THR A 157 16.33 -14.43 18.99
N ASN A 158 17.11 -14.93 19.96
CA ASN A 158 16.81 -14.82 21.39
C ASN A 158 17.50 -13.60 22.04
N HIS A 159 18.19 -12.78 21.25
CA HIS A 159 18.80 -11.54 21.71
C HIS A 159 17.84 -10.37 21.65
N TYR A 160 18.21 -9.27 22.31
CA TYR A 160 17.46 -8.02 22.25
C TYR A 160 17.44 -7.49 20.81
N GLY A 161 16.29 -7.02 20.37
CA GLY A 161 16.08 -6.36 19.09
C GLY A 161 15.77 -4.88 19.24
N LEU A 162 15.86 -4.14 18.14
CA LEU A 162 15.39 -2.78 18.09
C LEU A 162 13.85 -2.75 18.15
N ILE A 163 13.29 -1.89 18.96
CA ILE A 163 11.84 -1.65 19.01
C ILE A 163 11.45 -0.89 17.74
N THR A 164 10.62 -1.51 16.89
CA THR A 164 10.20 -0.93 15.61
C THR A 164 9.45 0.38 15.76
N ASP A 165 8.66 0.54 16.82
CA ASP A 165 7.96 1.78 17.14
C ASP A 165 8.93 2.96 17.31
N CYS A 166 10.05 2.75 18.03
CA CYS A 166 11.07 3.78 18.19
C CYS A 166 11.73 4.14 16.85
N LEU A 167 11.98 3.14 16.00
CA LEU A 167 12.52 3.38 14.66
C LEU A 167 11.53 4.15 13.79
N SER A 168 10.25 3.81 13.85
CA SER A 168 9.20 4.48 13.08
C SER A 168 9.03 5.95 13.48
N GLU A 169 9.06 6.26 14.79
CA GLU A 169 9.04 7.64 15.28
C GLU A 169 10.27 8.44 14.80
N PHE A 170 11.45 7.83 14.89
CA PHE A 170 12.66 8.46 14.38
C PHE A 170 12.58 8.77 12.87
N CYS A 171 12.10 7.81 12.07
CA CYS A 171 11.92 8.02 10.64
C CYS A 171 10.87 9.09 10.33
N LYS A 172 9.80 9.18 11.15
CA LYS A 172 8.76 10.20 11.01
C LYS A 172 9.29 11.61 11.27
N GLU A 173 10.11 11.78 12.31
CA GLU A 173 10.73 13.07 12.62
C GLU A 173 11.77 13.53 11.58
N MET A 174 12.32 12.58 10.81
CA MET A 174 13.27 12.89 9.72
C MET A 174 12.59 13.23 8.38
N ARG A 175 11.29 13.12 8.28
CA ARG A 175 10.50 13.32 7.07
C ARG A 175 10.14 14.80 6.86
#